data_72ed6689e852ad93a04b5dfaaed4e206
#
_entry.id   72ed6689e852ad93a04b5dfaaed4e206
#
_cell.length_a   1.000
_cell.length_b   1.000
_cell.length_c   1.000
_cell.angle_alpha   90.00
_cell.angle_beta   90.00
_cell.angle_gamma   90.00
#
_symmetry.space_group_name_H-M   'P 1'
#
loop_
_entity.id
_entity.type
_entity.pdbx_description
1 polymer ?
#
loop_
_entity_poly.entity_id
_entity_poly.type
_entity_poly.pdbx_seq_one_letter_code
_entity_poly.pdbx_strand_id
1 'polypeptide(L)'
;MKKNILAILIASSIGLYGCGNEGEVTGKPTIDPIIEKSLKAETKIKFDLISNPSAPVVIKPTYLAMDKNDGTLATEKLAKDPTKWSDPLVTMGKTDGWSTNQPIIIDFTGNDLDSATAADGFYLLETGDPTSKDYASIPPKRLTQANGDFKVFASGKTLTVLLTKPLKPASQYQFAVTSDLKDIKGNEVGMTNSYAVLKSTTKAPVKELEPAQDLTHASEATFAVAGIDKNKIIFTSWFTTASAGDVLFAGKAATALALKNGAASVWQGSAIGDVSATDLAKLYTMTPPTSAGNTVGGTNEVYTGKVYLPYFLETAADKFSTTPWQSGMPSLAAIKNLLGDETASSADKAIVMQKLTTWGITQDDLENVGSDPAVQLKVLPLLTGKTITLSDGNQLDSDRLITRYSPVPKLKSVQEVEYTLVLPPAASGCQANEKNTVSIYQHGITASKEELKTSSLPDTIIDSTCNAIFAIDLPLHGTRGVTIPGVGTITASTKPEIFLNLETLPVGRDNLRQSVMDQINLRVAIGRLFASIKQGNADAMGTFGWLNPDKGVSYIGHSLGAMTGVALGNVANRPLGTSAADQQNDALFFNINKLALANPGA
;
A
#
# COMPACT_ATOMS: atom_id res chain seq x y z
N MET A 1 15.57 -6.77 -23.98
CA MET A 1 14.64 -7.45 -24.90
C MET A 1 13.85 -8.58 -24.22
N LYS A 2 13.36 -8.44 -22.97
CA LYS A 2 12.58 -9.47 -22.25
C LYS A 2 11.35 -8.90 -21.52
N LYS A 3 10.81 -7.73 -21.94
CA LYS A 3 9.66 -7.08 -21.28
C LYS A 3 8.27 -7.43 -21.84
N ASN A 4 8.17 -8.42 -22.72
CA ASN A 4 6.91 -8.73 -23.43
C ASN A 4 6.41 -10.17 -23.22
N ILE A 5 6.69 -10.80 -22.06
CA ILE A 5 6.36 -12.23 -21.92
C ILE A 5 4.84 -12.46 -21.88
N LEU A 6 4.04 -11.67 -21.20
CA LEU A 6 2.59 -11.90 -21.18
C LEU A 6 1.91 -11.52 -22.49
N ALA A 7 2.28 -10.41 -23.13
CA ALA A 7 1.79 -10.04 -24.46
C ALA A 7 2.34 -10.95 -25.57
N ILE A 8 3.59 -11.44 -25.44
CA ILE A 8 4.20 -12.39 -26.39
C ILE A 8 3.64 -13.81 -26.20
N LEU A 9 3.31 -14.23 -24.97
CA LEU A 9 2.71 -15.53 -24.68
C LEU A 9 1.30 -15.66 -25.27
N ILE A 10 0.54 -14.56 -25.36
CA ILE A 10 -0.77 -14.55 -26.00
C ILE A 10 -0.64 -14.35 -27.53
N ALA A 11 0.35 -13.61 -28.02
CA ALA A 11 0.54 -13.31 -29.44
C ALA A 11 1.14 -14.48 -30.27
N SER A 12 1.93 -15.37 -29.65
CA SER A 12 2.55 -16.49 -30.35
C SER A 12 1.62 -17.69 -30.60
N SER A 13 0.43 -17.71 -29.99
CA SER A 13 -0.51 -18.83 -30.07
C SER A 13 -1.49 -18.82 -31.24
N ILE A 14 -1.52 -17.77 -32.06
CA ILE A 14 -2.54 -17.62 -33.15
C ILE A 14 -1.97 -17.78 -34.55
N GLY A 15 -0.68 -18.03 -34.70
CA GLY A 15 -0.01 -18.15 -36.01
C GLY A 15 -0.16 -19.47 -36.75
N LEU A 16 -0.94 -20.46 -36.30
CA LEU A 16 -1.00 -21.79 -36.90
C LEU A 16 -2.43 -22.33 -37.09
N TYR A 17 -3.25 -21.61 -37.85
CA TYR A 17 -4.27 -22.24 -38.68
C TYR A 17 -3.87 -22.06 -40.16
N GLY A 18 -2.82 -22.73 -40.56
CA GLY A 18 -2.39 -22.90 -41.93
C GLY A 18 -2.47 -24.38 -42.29
N CYS A 19 -3.29 -24.71 -43.26
CA CYS A 19 -3.52 -26.03 -43.86
C CYS A 19 -2.25 -26.87 -44.06
N GLY A 20 -2.30 -28.12 -43.65
CA GLY A 20 -1.28 -29.08 -43.97
C GLY A 20 -1.59 -30.50 -43.51
N ASN A 21 -2.22 -31.30 -44.39
CA ASN A 21 -2.26 -32.75 -44.52
C ASN A 21 -2.70 -33.68 -43.37
N GLU A 22 -3.87 -34.21 -43.60
CA GLU A 22 -4.37 -35.59 -43.49
C GLU A 22 -3.57 -36.57 -42.59
N GLY A 23 -4.07 -36.67 -41.36
CA GLY A 23 -4.12 -37.90 -40.61
C GLY A 23 -5.54 -37.99 -40.06
N GLU A 24 -6.33 -38.95 -40.45
CA GLU A 24 -7.67 -39.24 -39.94
C GLU A 24 -7.60 -39.44 -38.43
N VAL A 25 -7.84 -38.40 -37.66
CA VAL A 25 -8.26 -38.51 -36.26
C VAL A 25 -9.77 -38.68 -36.27
N THR A 26 -10.21 -39.93 -36.37
CA THR A 26 -11.59 -40.33 -36.17
C THR A 26 -11.95 -40.18 -34.70
N GLY A 27 -12.37 -38.99 -34.31
CA GLY A 27 -12.92 -38.65 -33.03
C GLY A 27 -13.07 -37.14 -32.93
N LYS A 28 -14.28 -36.59 -33.16
CA LYS A 28 -14.57 -35.23 -32.74
C LYS A 28 -14.27 -35.14 -31.24
N PRO A 29 -13.44 -34.22 -30.77
CA PRO A 29 -13.29 -34.03 -29.34
C PRO A 29 -14.68 -33.76 -28.76
N THR A 30 -15.14 -34.61 -27.84
CA THR A 30 -16.40 -34.44 -27.13
C THR A 30 -16.22 -33.25 -26.22
N ILE A 31 -16.76 -32.09 -26.62
CA ILE A 31 -16.84 -30.92 -25.77
C ILE A 31 -17.77 -31.28 -24.60
N ASP A 32 -17.35 -30.99 -23.39
CA ASP A 32 -18.18 -31.13 -22.18
C ASP A 32 -19.55 -30.50 -22.45
N PRO A 33 -20.67 -31.25 -22.29
CA PRO A 33 -22.03 -30.76 -22.56
C PRO A 33 -22.37 -29.46 -21.76
N ILE A 34 -21.79 -29.26 -20.58
CA ILE A 34 -21.98 -28.07 -19.76
C ILE A 34 -21.32 -26.86 -20.41
N ILE A 35 -20.09 -27.03 -20.90
CA ILE A 35 -19.36 -26.01 -21.63
C ILE A 35 -20.12 -25.68 -22.92
N GLU A 36 -20.55 -26.70 -23.67
CA GLU A 36 -21.29 -26.53 -24.91
C GLU A 36 -22.60 -25.75 -24.72
N LYS A 37 -23.37 -26.08 -23.66
CA LYS A 37 -24.59 -25.35 -23.28
C LYS A 37 -24.27 -23.89 -23.00
N SER A 38 -23.25 -23.62 -22.19
CA SER A 38 -22.87 -22.27 -21.78
C SER A 38 -22.35 -21.42 -22.95
N LEU A 39 -21.64 -22.04 -23.91
CA LEU A 39 -21.19 -21.37 -25.13
C LEU A 39 -22.36 -20.99 -26.08
N LYS A 40 -23.53 -21.63 -25.97
CA LYS A 40 -24.73 -21.31 -26.77
C LYS A 40 -25.56 -20.17 -26.16
N ALA A 41 -25.26 -19.72 -24.93
CA ALA A 41 -26.00 -18.62 -24.29
C ALA A 41 -25.92 -17.35 -25.15
N GLU A 42 -27.05 -16.60 -25.23
CA GLU A 42 -27.12 -15.34 -25.95
C GLU A 42 -26.38 -14.21 -25.21
N THR A 43 -26.51 -14.23 -23.87
CA THR A 43 -25.85 -13.28 -22.99
C THR A 43 -24.62 -13.92 -22.38
N LYS A 44 -23.42 -13.31 -22.59
CA LYS A 44 -22.14 -13.87 -22.15
C LYS A 44 -21.30 -12.85 -21.40
N ILE A 45 -20.54 -13.35 -20.44
CA ILE A 45 -19.53 -12.56 -19.75
C ILE A 45 -18.51 -12.01 -20.76
N LYS A 46 -18.05 -10.76 -20.56
CA LYS A 46 -17.09 -10.12 -21.49
C LYS A 46 -15.66 -10.39 -21.04
N PHE A 47 -15.15 -11.55 -21.48
CA PHE A 47 -13.78 -11.98 -21.19
C PHE A 47 -13.19 -12.62 -22.45
N ASP A 48 -12.04 -12.10 -22.93
CA ASP A 48 -11.41 -12.61 -24.15
C ASP A 48 -9.88 -12.49 -24.09
N LEU A 49 -9.22 -13.62 -24.10
CA LEU A 49 -7.76 -13.75 -24.16
C LEU A 49 -7.24 -14.17 -25.53
N ILE A 50 -8.13 -14.66 -26.42
CA ILE A 50 -7.76 -15.43 -27.59
C ILE A 50 -7.98 -14.63 -28.88
N SER A 51 -9.11 -13.93 -29.01
CA SER A 51 -9.49 -13.30 -30.29
C SER A 51 -8.58 -12.13 -30.67
N ASN A 52 -8.07 -11.39 -29.68
CA ASN A 52 -7.07 -10.34 -29.90
C ASN A 52 -6.02 -10.36 -28.77
N PRO A 53 -4.97 -11.17 -28.90
CA PRO A 53 -3.94 -11.30 -27.89
C PRO A 53 -3.17 -10.02 -27.59
N SER A 54 -3.14 -9.08 -28.53
CA SER A 54 -2.49 -7.77 -28.33
C SER A 54 -3.34 -6.80 -27.51
N ALA A 55 -4.65 -7.07 -27.37
CA ALA A 55 -5.57 -6.27 -26.59
C ALA A 55 -6.61 -7.18 -25.88
N PRO A 56 -6.17 -8.00 -24.91
CA PRO A 56 -7.05 -8.91 -24.21
C PRO A 56 -8.11 -8.17 -23.40
N VAL A 57 -9.31 -8.72 -23.34
CA VAL A 57 -10.39 -8.23 -22.47
C VAL A 57 -10.37 -9.01 -21.18
N VAL A 58 -9.93 -8.38 -20.11
CA VAL A 58 -9.81 -8.99 -18.77
C VAL A 58 -10.74 -8.31 -17.76
N ILE A 59 -11.26 -9.10 -16.84
CA ILE A 59 -12.08 -8.61 -15.73
C ILE A 59 -11.16 -8.34 -14.55
N LYS A 60 -11.22 -7.12 -14.01
CA LYS A 60 -10.40 -6.69 -12.87
C LYS A 60 -11.21 -6.76 -11.56
N PRO A 61 -10.57 -7.11 -10.45
CA PRO A 61 -9.17 -7.48 -10.25
C PRO A 61 -8.83 -8.88 -10.79
N THR A 62 -7.56 -9.10 -11.20
CA THR A 62 -7.12 -10.35 -11.80
C THR A 62 -5.64 -10.63 -11.56
N TYR A 63 -5.27 -11.90 -11.46
CA TYR A 63 -3.89 -12.36 -11.40
C TYR A 63 -3.14 -12.18 -12.74
N LEU A 64 -3.86 -12.09 -13.86
CA LEU A 64 -3.26 -11.92 -15.19
C LEU A 64 -2.47 -10.61 -15.32
N ALA A 65 -2.73 -9.65 -14.44
CA ALA A 65 -1.98 -8.40 -14.37
C ALA A 65 -0.80 -8.44 -13.38
N MET A 66 -0.52 -9.55 -12.70
CA MET A 66 0.60 -9.64 -11.76
C MET A 66 1.92 -9.83 -12.49
N ASP A 67 2.95 -9.06 -12.12
CA ASP A 67 4.33 -9.23 -12.56
C ASP A 67 5.11 -10.06 -11.54
N LYS A 68 5.49 -11.28 -11.93
CA LYS A 68 6.26 -12.18 -11.06
C LYS A 68 7.68 -11.69 -10.81
N ASN A 69 8.21 -10.80 -11.69
CA ASN A 69 9.61 -10.36 -11.59
C ASN A 69 9.84 -9.45 -10.38
N ASP A 70 8.86 -8.61 -10.04
CA ASP A 70 9.00 -7.62 -8.96
C ASP A 70 7.84 -7.66 -7.95
N GLY A 71 6.82 -8.48 -8.21
CA GLY A 71 5.64 -8.64 -7.35
C GLY A 71 4.63 -7.51 -7.47
N THR A 72 4.68 -6.69 -8.53
CA THR A 72 3.72 -5.63 -8.81
C THR A 72 2.62 -6.08 -9.79
N LEU A 73 1.65 -5.19 -10.07
CA LEU A 73 0.50 -5.53 -10.93
C LEU A 73 0.81 -5.48 -12.43
N ALA A 74 1.79 -4.73 -12.90
CA ALA A 74 2.07 -4.55 -14.34
C ALA A 74 0.86 -4.07 -15.19
N THR A 75 -0.10 -3.37 -14.60
CA THR A 75 -1.28 -2.84 -15.31
C THR A 75 -0.92 -1.75 -16.32
N GLU A 76 0.28 -1.16 -16.25
CA GLU A 76 0.81 -0.25 -17.26
C GLU A 76 0.86 -0.86 -18.66
N LYS A 77 0.93 -2.20 -18.77
CA LYS A 77 0.87 -2.91 -20.06
C LYS A 77 -0.48 -2.75 -20.76
N LEU A 78 -1.54 -2.38 -20.02
CA LEU A 78 -2.88 -2.11 -20.53
C LEU A 78 -3.12 -0.60 -20.80
N ALA A 79 -2.17 0.27 -20.40
CA ALA A 79 -2.26 1.70 -20.64
C ALA A 79 -1.90 2.03 -22.09
N LYS A 80 -2.52 3.08 -22.63
CA LYS A 80 -2.20 3.59 -23.97
C LYS A 80 -0.74 4.08 -24.06
N ASP A 81 -0.27 4.71 -22.99
CA ASP A 81 1.11 5.16 -22.83
C ASP A 81 1.62 4.69 -21.46
N PRO A 82 2.47 3.63 -21.43
CA PRO A 82 2.96 3.05 -20.17
C PRO A 82 3.96 3.95 -19.43
N THR A 83 4.34 5.09 -20.00
CA THR A 83 5.25 6.06 -19.38
C THR A 83 4.52 7.22 -18.70
N LYS A 84 3.22 7.35 -18.91
CA LYS A 84 2.42 8.46 -18.41
C LYS A 84 1.97 8.25 -16.96
N TRP A 85 2.69 8.83 -16.01
CA TRP A 85 2.44 8.67 -14.57
C TRP A 85 1.13 9.27 -14.05
N SER A 86 0.44 10.12 -14.84
CA SER A 86 -0.92 10.56 -14.53
C SER A 86 -2.00 9.54 -14.94
N ASP A 87 -1.63 8.46 -15.63
CA ASP A 87 -2.56 7.37 -15.93
C ASP A 87 -2.66 6.43 -14.72
N PRO A 88 -3.87 6.22 -14.15
CA PRO A 88 -4.07 5.29 -13.03
C PRO A 88 -3.58 3.86 -13.31
N LEU A 89 -3.67 3.36 -14.56
CA LEU A 89 -3.17 2.04 -14.90
C LEU A 89 -1.65 1.94 -14.75
N VAL A 90 -0.92 3.00 -15.15
CA VAL A 90 0.54 3.05 -15.00
C VAL A 90 0.91 3.07 -13.52
N THR A 91 0.22 3.89 -12.72
CA THR A 91 0.49 3.99 -11.28
C THR A 91 0.13 2.71 -10.53
N MET A 92 -1.01 2.09 -10.86
CA MET A 92 -1.40 0.80 -10.28
C MET A 92 -0.40 -0.30 -10.61
N GLY A 93 0.17 -0.28 -11.82
CA GLY A 93 1.21 -1.22 -12.23
C GLY A 93 2.48 -1.18 -11.38
N LYS A 94 2.65 -0.15 -10.56
CA LYS A 94 3.77 -0.01 -9.61
C LYS A 94 3.39 -0.33 -8.16
N THR A 95 2.19 -0.91 -7.93
CA THR A 95 1.73 -1.35 -6.61
C THR A 95 1.78 -2.88 -6.50
N ASP A 96 1.84 -3.39 -5.29
CA ASP A 96 1.99 -4.82 -4.99
C ASP A 96 0.65 -5.56 -4.86
N GLY A 97 -0.41 -5.02 -5.41
CA GLY A 97 -1.73 -5.66 -5.41
C GLY A 97 -2.85 -4.67 -5.71
N TRP A 98 -4.06 -5.22 -5.83
CA TRP A 98 -5.28 -4.49 -6.11
C TRP A 98 -5.78 -3.71 -4.88
N SER A 99 -6.59 -2.68 -5.10
CA SER A 99 -7.18 -1.93 -4.00
C SER A 99 -8.06 -2.82 -3.11
N THR A 100 -8.03 -2.55 -1.80
CA THR A 100 -8.85 -3.27 -0.81
C THR A 100 -10.33 -2.88 -0.84
N ASN A 101 -10.71 -1.84 -1.56
CA ASN A 101 -12.08 -1.31 -1.58
C ASN A 101 -12.60 -0.92 -2.97
N GLN A 102 -11.85 -1.25 -4.05
CA GLN A 102 -12.35 -0.96 -5.40
C GLN A 102 -13.57 -1.84 -5.73
N PRO A 103 -14.57 -1.34 -6.47
CA PRO A 103 -15.65 -2.15 -6.98
C PRO A 103 -15.14 -3.17 -8.01
N ILE A 104 -15.78 -4.34 -8.07
CA ILE A 104 -15.58 -5.31 -9.15
C ILE A 104 -16.68 -5.03 -10.19
N ILE A 105 -16.27 -4.71 -11.41
CA ILE A 105 -17.17 -4.36 -12.51
C ILE A 105 -17.02 -5.43 -13.60
N ILE A 106 -18.13 -6.07 -13.97
CA ILE A 106 -18.16 -7.18 -14.91
C ILE A 106 -19.18 -6.87 -16.00
N ASP A 107 -18.68 -6.71 -17.22
CA ASP A 107 -19.53 -6.45 -18.38
C ASP A 107 -19.94 -7.74 -19.09
N PHE A 108 -21.10 -7.68 -19.74
CA PHE A 108 -21.68 -8.76 -20.54
C PHE A 108 -21.98 -8.27 -21.98
N THR A 109 -22.10 -9.22 -22.88
CA THR A 109 -22.65 -9.02 -24.24
C THR A 109 -24.07 -9.61 -24.29
N GLY A 110 -24.82 -9.37 -25.35
CA GLY A 110 -26.19 -9.93 -25.47
C GLY A 110 -27.26 -9.02 -24.86
N ASN A 111 -28.16 -9.60 -24.08
CA ASN A 111 -29.26 -8.90 -23.41
C ASN A 111 -28.82 -8.22 -22.12
N ASP A 112 -29.68 -7.35 -21.59
CA ASP A 112 -29.50 -6.77 -20.27
C ASP A 112 -29.65 -7.85 -19.18
N LEU A 113 -29.01 -7.64 -18.03
CA LEU A 113 -29.04 -8.57 -16.91
C LEU A 113 -30.32 -8.37 -16.07
N ASP A 114 -30.86 -9.46 -15.54
CA ASP A 114 -31.93 -9.42 -14.55
C ASP A 114 -31.37 -9.08 -13.16
N SER A 115 -31.68 -7.88 -12.69
CA SER A 115 -31.21 -7.39 -11.38
C SER A 115 -31.69 -8.24 -10.20
N ALA A 116 -32.80 -8.96 -10.33
CA ALA A 116 -33.32 -9.85 -9.28
C ALA A 116 -32.41 -11.07 -9.04
N THR A 117 -31.66 -11.50 -10.05
CA THR A 117 -30.75 -12.66 -9.98
C THR A 117 -29.29 -12.28 -9.74
N ALA A 118 -28.97 -10.99 -9.69
CA ALA A 118 -27.61 -10.49 -9.57
C ALA A 118 -26.88 -11.04 -8.32
N ALA A 119 -27.58 -11.11 -7.19
CA ALA A 119 -27.03 -11.57 -5.93
C ALA A 119 -26.68 -13.07 -5.92
N ASP A 120 -27.45 -13.88 -6.66
CA ASP A 120 -27.27 -15.33 -6.71
C ASP A 120 -26.18 -15.76 -7.69
N GLY A 121 -25.81 -14.86 -8.60
CA GLY A 121 -24.83 -15.11 -9.64
C GLY A 121 -23.39 -14.75 -9.29
N PHE A 122 -23.09 -14.22 -8.09
CA PHE A 122 -21.75 -13.77 -7.71
C PHE A 122 -21.30 -14.31 -6.35
N TYR A 123 -20.06 -14.77 -6.29
CA TYR A 123 -19.42 -15.30 -5.09
C TYR A 123 -18.04 -14.72 -4.89
N LEU A 124 -17.68 -14.44 -3.62
CA LEU A 124 -16.37 -13.91 -3.22
C LEU A 124 -15.82 -14.71 -2.04
N LEU A 125 -14.60 -15.19 -2.16
CA LEU A 125 -13.90 -15.97 -1.15
C LEU A 125 -12.59 -15.27 -0.75
N GLU A 126 -12.28 -15.26 0.55
CA GLU A 126 -10.92 -15.09 1.07
C GLU A 126 -10.26 -16.46 1.06
N THR A 127 -9.06 -16.59 0.47
CA THR A 127 -8.38 -17.88 0.25
C THR A 127 -6.89 -17.79 0.59
N GLY A 128 -6.17 -18.91 0.50
CA GLY A 128 -4.71 -18.92 0.39
C GLY A 128 -4.24 -18.50 -1.00
N ASP A 129 -2.93 -18.46 -1.19
CA ASP A 129 -2.29 -18.27 -2.50
C ASP A 129 -2.40 -19.58 -3.31
N PRO A 130 -3.13 -19.63 -4.43
CA PRO A 130 -3.31 -20.85 -5.21
C PRO A 130 -2.03 -21.36 -5.87
N THR A 131 -0.94 -20.60 -5.83
CA THR A 131 0.39 -21.04 -6.28
C THR A 131 1.25 -21.62 -5.16
N SER A 132 0.78 -21.54 -3.91
CA SER A 132 1.48 -22.06 -2.73
C SER A 132 1.25 -23.56 -2.55
N LYS A 133 2.24 -24.27 -2.04
CA LYS A 133 2.19 -25.72 -1.76
C LYS A 133 1.15 -26.09 -0.71
N ASP A 134 0.86 -25.18 0.22
CA ASP A 134 -0.07 -25.37 1.34
C ASP A 134 -1.49 -24.83 1.05
N TYR A 135 -1.74 -24.35 -0.18
CA TYR A 135 -3.02 -23.79 -0.58
C TYR A 135 -4.23 -24.67 -0.22
N ALA A 136 -4.16 -25.95 -0.51
CA ALA A 136 -5.25 -26.87 -0.24
C ALA A 136 -5.54 -27.09 1.27
N SER A 137 -4.62 -26.73 2.14
CA SER A 137 -4.80 -26.82 3.61
C SER A 137 -5.47 -25.59 4.21
N ILE A 138 -5.59 -24.49 3.45
CA ILE A 138 -6.20 -23.24 3.89
C ILE A 138 -7.69 -23.24 3.51
N PRO A 139 -8.62 -23.35 4.47
CA PRO A 139 -10.04 -23.40 4.16
C PRO A 139 -10.50 -22.04 3.59
N PRO A 140 -11.26 -22.02 2.47
CA PRO A 140 -11.78 -20.79 1.92
C PRO A 140 -12.84 -20.20 2.87
N LYS A 141 -12.79 -18.89 3.07
CA LYS A 141 -13.79 -18.15 3.82
C LYS A 141 -14.71 -17.38 2.89
N ARG A 142 -16.00 -17.70 2.90
CA ARG A 142 -17.00 -17.02 2.09
C ARG A 142 -17.33 -15.64 2.66
N LEU A 143 -17.22 -14.59 1.84
CA LEU A 143 -17.78 -13.27 2.09
C LEU A 143 -19.20 -13.22 1.52
N THR A 144 -20.14 -12.51 2.18
CA THR A 144 -21.55 -12.51 1.79
C THR A 144 -22.21 -11.16 1.95
N GLN A 145 -23.26 -10.92 1.16
CA GLN A 145 -24.12 -9.75 1.33
C GLN A 145 -24.85 -9.76 2.69
N ALA A 146 -25.25 -10.94 3.16
CA ALA A 146 -25.93 -11.10 4.46
C ALA A 146 -25.06 -10.62 5.63
N ASN A 147 -23.73 -10.82 5.54
CA ASN A 147 -22.77 -10.31 6.53
C ASN A 147 -22.40 -8.83 6.31
N GLY A 148 -22.96 -8.19 5.29
CA GLY A 148 -22.63 -6.83 4.93
C GLY A 148 -21.18 -6.69 4.45
N ASP A 149 -20.62 -7.68 3.73
CA ASP A 149 -19.26 -7.60 3.21
C ASP A 149 -19.21 -6.86 1.87
N PHE A 150 -20.24 -7.05 1.04
CA PHE A 150 -20.41 -6.37 -0.25
C PHE A 150 -21.91 -6.30 -0.63
N LYS A 151 -22.20 -5.53 -1.69
CA LYS A 151 -23.51 -5.51 -2.37
C LYS A 151 -23.30 -5.82 -3.85
N VAL A 152 -24.23 -6.57 -4.45
CA VAL A 152 -24.23 -6.87 -5.89
C VAL A 152 -25.50 -6.31 -6.51
N PHE A 153 -25.35 -5.66 -7.64
CA PHE A 153 -26.46 -5.15 -8.43
C PHE A 153 -26.12 -5.19 -9.92
N ALA A 154 -27.13 -5.35 -10.76
CA ALA A 154 -27.02 -5.31 -12.21
C ALA A 154 -27.70 -4.05 -12.75
N SER A 155 -27.09 -3.43 -13.75
CA SER A 155 -27.67 -2.30 -14.50
C SER A 155 -27.30 -2.45 -15.97
N GLY A 156 -28.32 -2.63 -16.82
CA GLY A 156 -28.10 -2.96 -18.22
C GLY A 156 -27.26 -4.24 -18.34
N LYS A 157 -26.13 -4.15 -19.04
CA LYS A 157 -25.21 -5.29 -19.27
C LYS A 157 -24.04 -5.35 -18.30
N THR A 158 -24.11 -4.66 -17.18
CA THR A 158 -23.01 -4.57 -16.22
C THR A 158 -23.45 -5.09 -14.85
N LEU A 159 -22.70 -6.03 -14.30
CA LEU A 159 -22.78 -6.48 -12.91
C LEU A 159 -21.74 -5.71 -12.10
N THR A 160 -22.20 -5.04 -11.04
CA THR A 160 -21.33 -4.28 -10.14
C THR A 160 -21.35 -4.89 -8.75
N VAL A 161 -20.18 -5.16 -8.21
CA VAL A 161 -19.98 -5.59 -6.82
C VAL A 161 -19.31 -4.46 -6.05
N LEU A 162 -20.05 -3.88 -5.12
CA LEU A 162 -19.57 -2.80 -4.27
C LEU A 162 -19.17 -3.37 -2.91
N LEU A 163 -17.88 -3.29 -2.57
CA LEU A 163 -17.39 -3.67 -1.26
C LEU A 163 -17.91 -2.68 -0.20
N THR A 164 -18.59 -3.15 0.80
CA THR A 164 -19.11 -2.36 1.93
C THR A 164 -18.19 -2.40 3.13
N LYS A 165 -17.27 -3.38 3.14
CA LYS A 165 -16.13 -3.47 4.04
C LYS A 165 -14.87 -3.61 3.20
N PRO A 166 -13.77 -2.93 3.55
CA PRO A 166 -12.49 -3.16 2.88
C PRO A 166 -12.05 -4.62 3.03
N LEU A 167 -11.49 -5.18 1.97
CA LEU A 167 -10.78 -6.45 2.02
C LEU A 167 -9.52 -6.30 2.88
N LYS A 168 -9.01 -7.40 3.44
CA LYS A 168 -7.75 -7.37 4.19
C LYS A 168 -6.59 -6.99 3.27
N PRO A 169 -5.63 -6.17 3.72
CA PRO A 169 -4.39 -5.93 2.99
C PRO A 169 -3.57 -7.21 2.80
N ALA A 170 -2.74 -7.22 1.76
CA ALA A 170 -1.78 -8.29 1.46
C ALA A 170 -2.39 -9.71 1.47
N SER A 171 -3.67 -9.83 1.10
CA SER A 171 -4.45 -11.07 1.22
C SER A 171 -4.96 -11.54 -0.13
N GLN A 172 -5.26 -12.83 -0.20
CA GLN A 172 -5.67 -13.51 -1.42
C GLN A 172 -7.20 -13.63 -1.47
N TYR A 173 -7.76 -13.34 -2.63
CA TYR A 173 -9.20 -13.44 -2.86
C TYR A 173 -9.49 -14.09 -4.21
N GLN A 174 -10.63 -14.78 -4.26
CA GLN A 174 -11.17 -15.32 -5.51
C GLN A 174 -12.63 -14.92 -5.63
N PHE A 175 -13.07 -14.60 -6.85
CA PHE A 175 -14.48 -14.44 -7.13
C PHE A 175 -14.91 -15.34 -8.30
N ALA A 176 -16.18 -15.72 -8.29
CA ALA A 176 -16.82 -16.48 -9.34
C ALA A 176 -18.12 -15.82 -9.78
N VAL A 177 -18.42 -15.98 -11.07
CA VAL A 177 -19.73 -15.70 -11.67
C VAL A 177 -20.32 -17.03 -12.11
N THR A 178 -21.62 -17.22 -11.82
CA THR A 178 -22.34 -18.46 -12.16
C THR A 178 -23.51 -18.19 -13.09
N SER A 179 -24.01 -19.26 -13.74
CA SER A 179 -25.21 -19.24 -14.58
C SER A 179 -26.52 -19.06 -13.79
N ASP A 180 -26.46 -18.92 -12.45
CA ASP A 180 -27.60 -18.48 -11.64
C ASP A 180 -27.95 -17.00 -11.89
N LEU A 181 -26.98 -16.19 -12.35
CA LEU A 181 -27.25 -14.89 -12.98
C LEU A 181 -27.99 -15.11 -14.30
N LYS A 182 -29.08 -14.36 -14.53
CA LYS A 182 -29.90 -14.44 -15.73
C LYS A 182 -29.97 -13.11 -16.46
N ASP A 183 -30.35 -13.18 -17.72
CA ASP A 183 -30.75 -12.01 -18.49
C ASP A 183 -32.25 -11.70 -18.29
N ILE A 184 -32.68 -10.53 -18.78
CA ILE A 184 -34.08 -10.06 -18.65
C ILE A 184 -35.10 -10.96 -19.37
N LYS A 185 -34.65 -11.91 -20.21
CA LYS A 185 -35.49 -12.94 -20.82
C LYS A 185 -35.61 -14.21 -19.96
N GLY A 186 -34.93 -14.23 -18.79
CA GLY A 186 -34.87 -15.38 -17.90
C GLY A 186 -33.87 -16.47 -18.31
N ASN A 187 -33.05 -16.23 -19.33
CA ASN A 187 -32.04 -17.19 -19.77
C ASN A 187 -30.78 -17.11 -18.89
N GLU A 188 -30.12 -18.25 -18.72
CA GLU A 188 -28.82 -18.31 -18.06
C GLU A 188 -27.77 -17.53 -18.85
N VAL A 189 -26.90 -16.78 -18.16
CA VAL A 189 -25.72 -16.18 -18.77
C VAL A 189 -24.63 -17.25 -18.99
N GLY A 190 -23.77 -17.05 -20.00
CA GLY A 190 -22.78 -18.02 -20.40
C GLY A 190 -21.34 -17.51 -20.40
N MET A 191 -20.43 -18.46 -20.59
CA MET A 191 -18.99 -18.19 -20.72
C MET A 191 -18.60 -17.86 -22.18
N THR A 192 -17.41 -17.33 -22.33
CA THR A 192 -16.75 -17.16 -23.65
C THR A 192 -15.86 -18.35 -24.00
N ASN A 193 -15.43 -18.41 -25.26
CA ASN A 193 -14.46 -19.42 -25.71
C ASN A 193 -13.17 -19.38 -24.88
N SER A 194 -12.68 -18.21 -24.50
CA SER A 194 -11.47 -18.07 -23.70
C SER A 194 -11.61 -18.76 -22.34
N TYR A 195 -12.75 -18.56 -21.63
CA TYR A 195 -12.94 -19.25 -20.36
C TYR A 195 -13.24 -20.75 -20.56
N ALA A 196 -13.94 -21.13 -21.62
CA ALA A 196 -14.19 -22.52 -21.96
C ALA A 196 -12.90 -23.33 -22.13
N VAL A 197 -11.87 -22.75 -22.77
CA VAL A 197 -10.53 -23.37 -22.88
C VAL A 197 -9.90 -23.56 -21.51
N LEU A 198 -9.98 -22.57 -20.63
CA LEU A 198 -9.40 -22.64 -19.27
C LEU A 198 -10.16 -23.63 -18.38
N LYS A 199 -11.46 -23.76 -18.56
CA LYS A 199 -12.32 -24.71 -17.80
C LYS A 199 -12.22 -26.14 -18.31
N SER A 200 -11.90 -26.34 -19.60
CA SER A 200 -11.85 -27.66 -20.22
C SER A 200 -10.87 -28.59 -19.53
N THR A 201 -11.23 -29.87 -19.40
CA THR A 201 -10.32 -30.93 -18.95
C THR A 201 -9.36 -31.38 -20.06
N THR A 202 -9.65 -31.01 -21.31
CA THR A 202 -8.71 -31.21 -22.43
C THR A 202 -7.56 -30.21 -22.26
N LYS A 203 -6.33 -30.69 -22.43
CA LYS A 203 -5.13 -29.84 -22.34
C LYS A 203 -5.27 -28.60 -23.22
N ALA A 204 -4.83 -27.47 -22.72
CA ALA A 204 -4.87 -26.20 -23.43
C ALA A 204 -4.17 -26.33 -24.81
N PRO A 205 -4.71 -25.69 -25.87
CA PRO A 205 -4.18 -25.82 -27.22
C PRO A 205 -2.75 -25.28 -27.38
N VAL A 206 -2.32 -24.44 -26.43
CA VAL A 206 -0.98 -23.87 -26.37
C VAL A 206 -0.45 -23.97 -24.93
N LYS A 207 0.84 -24.32 -24.83
CA LYS A 207 1.51 -24.57 -23.53
C LYS A 207 1.46 -23.37 -22.58
N GLU A 208 1.44 -22.18 -23.12
CA GLU A 208 1.41 -20.93 -22.36
C GLU A 208 0.10 -20.72 -21.58
N LEU A 209 -0.99 -21.37 -21.98
CA LEU A 209 -2.26 -21.33 -21.26
C LEU A 209 -2.38 -22.41 -20.17
N GLU A 210 -1.50 -23.42 -20.14
CA GLU A 210 -1.56 -24.50 -19.15
C GLU A 210 -1.54 -23.96 -17.70
N PRO A 211 -0.67 -23.00 -17.31
CA PRO A 211 -0.69 -22.48 -15.95
C PRO A 211 -2.00 -21.75 -15.60
N ALA A 212 -2.61 -21.08 -16.57
CA ALA A 212 -3.90 -20.42 -16.37
C ALA A 212 -5.05 -21.44 -16.27
N GLN A 213 -4.97 -22.54 -17.02
CA GLN A 213 -5.91 -23.65 -16.95
C GLN A 213 -5.84 -24.35 -15.58
N ASP A 214 -4.62 -24.68 -15.11
CA ASP A 214 -4.40 -25.30 -13.80
C ASP A 214 -4.94 -24.42 -12.68
N LEU A 215 -4.69 -23.11 -12.75
CA LEU A 215 -5.18 -22.14 -11.78
C LEU A 215 -6.71 -22.01 -11.81
N THR A 216 -7.32 -22.09 -13.00
CA THR A 216 -8.78 -22.08 -13.14
C THR A 216 -9.39 -23.32 -12.49
N HIS A 217 -8.80 -24.51 -12.72
CA HIS A 217 -9.25 -25.74 -12.09
C HIS A 217 -9.10 -25.71 -10.56
N ALA A 218 -7.97 -25.20 -10.06
CA ALA A 218 -7.76 -25.03 -8.62
C ALA A 218 -8.79 -24.06 -8.02
N SER A 219 -9.10 -22.95 -8.69
CA SER A 219 -10.11 -21.99 -8.27
C SER A 219 -11.50 -22.62 -8.24
N GLU A 220 -11.91 -23.32 -9.29
CA GLU A 220 -13.23 -24.00 -9.33
C GLU A 220 -13.35 -25.08 -8.26
N ALA A 221 -12.26 -25.80 -7.95
CA ALA A 221 -12.23 -26.77 -6.86
C ALA A 221 -12.42 -26.07 -5.50
N THR A 222 -11.80 -24.91 -5.29
CA THR A 222 -11.98 -24.10 -4.07
C THR A 222 -13.41 -23.61 -3.89
N PHE A 223 -14.05 -23.16 -4.98
CA PHE A 223 -15.49 -22.81 -4.92
C PHE A 223 -16.37 -24.02 -4.61
N ALA A 224 -16.03 -25.19 -5.13
CA ALA A 224 -16.74 -26.43 -4.81
C ALA A 224 -16.64 -26.80 -3.31
N VAL A 225 -15.45 -26.64 -2.70
CA VAL A 225 -15.25 -26.79 -1.25
C VAL A 225 -16.10 -25.78 -0.46
N ALA A 226 -16.27 -24.56 -0.98
CA ALA A 226 -17.12 -23.53 -0.38
C ALA A 226 -18.63 -23.76 -0.64
N GLY A 227 -19.04 -24.88 -1.27
CA GLY A 227 -20.44 -25.26 -1.53
C GLY A 227 -21.04 -24.62 -2.78
N ILE A 228 -20.23 -24.13 -3.72
CA ILE A 228 -20.68 -23.58 -5.01
C ILE A 228 -20.51 -24.63 -6.10
N ASP A 229 -21.60 -24.91 -6.83
CA ASP A 229 -21.56 -25.90 -7.93
C ASP A 229 -20.63 -25.43 -9.07
N LYS A 230 -19.50 -26.11 -9.24
CA LYS A 230 -18.52 -25.81 -10.28
C LYS A 230 -19.10 -25.88 -11.70
N ASN A 231 -20.16 -26.68 -11.91
CA ASN A 231 -20.81 -26.81 -13.21
C ASN A 231 -21.56 -25.54 -13.63
N LYS A 232 -21.98 -24.73 -12.65
CA LYS A 232 -22.61 -23.43 -12.89
C LYS A 232 -21.62 -22.30 -13.10
N ILE A 233 -20.34 -22.48 -12.73
CA ILE A 233 -19.32 -21.43 -12.85
C ILE A 233 -19.04 -21.14 -14.34
N ILE A 234 -19.23 -19.89 -14.71
CA ILE A 234 -18.95 -19.37 -16.06
C ILE A 234 -17.69 -18.51 -16.11
N PHE A 235 -17.16 -18.12 -14.95
CA PHE A 235 -15.93 -17.36 -14.81
C PHE A 235 -15.40 -17.39 -13.37
N THR A 236 -14.08 -17.49 -13.22
CA THR A 236 -13.39 -17.24 -11.96
C THR A 236 -12.20 -16.30 -12.17
N SER A 237 -11.85 -15.56 -11.12
CA SER A 237 -10.61 -14.81 -11.07
C SER A 237 -10.02 -14.88 -9.66
N TRP A 238 -8.71 -14.93 -9.59
CA TRP A 238 -7.92 -14.77 -8.37
C TRP A 238 -7.18 -13.43 -8.39
N PHE A 239 -7.02 -12.82 -7.23
CA PHE A 239 -6.25 -11.59 -7.08
C PHE A 239 -5.68 -11.43 -5.66
N THR A 240 -4.62 -10.64 -5.57
CA THR A 240 -4.00 -10.24 -4.32
C THR A 240 -4.31 -8.77 -4.05
N THR A 241 -4.66 -8.42 -2.82
CA THR A 241 -4.83 -7.02 -2.40
C THR A 241 -3.49 -6.37 -2.09
N ALA A 242 -3.41 -5.05 -2.30
CA ALA A 242 -2.23 -4.25 -1.95
C ALA A 242 -1.94 -4.29 -0.45
N SER A 243 -0.67 -4.15 -0.09
CA SER A 243 -0.20 -4.21 1.29
C SER A 243 -0.56 -2.99 2.15
N ALA A 244 -1.42 -2.10 1.69
CA ALA A 244 -1.84 -0.84 2.31
C ALA A 244 -1.40 -0.66 3.78
N GLY A 245 -0.61 0.34 4.10
CA GLY A 245 -0.12 0.58 5.47
C GLY A 245 1.15 -0.17 5.89
N ASP A 246 1.53 -1.27 5.25
CA ASP A 246 2.74 -2.02 5.63
C ASP A 246 4.02 -1.22 5.36
N VAL A 247 4.04 -0.40 4.32
CA VAL A 247 5.14 0.55 4.05
C VAL A 247 5.29 1.57 5.18
N LEU A 248 4.18 2.11 5.68
CA LEU A 248 4.19 3.05 6.81
C LEU A 248 4.60 2.34 8.11
N PHE A 249 4.14 1.11 8.30
CA PHE A 249 4.55 0.30 9.45
C PHE A 249 6.04 -0.06 9.40
N ALA A 250 6.58 -0.38 8.22
CA ALA A 250 8.02 -0.60 8.04
C ALA A 250 8.82 0.68 8.35
N GLY A 251 8.30 1.86 7.98
CA GLY A 251 8.86 3.16 8.38
C GLY A 251 8.87 3.35 9.90
N LYS A 252 7.76 3.02 10.59
CA LYS A 252 7.68 3.01 12.07
C LYS A 252 8.71 2.05 12.67
N ALA A 253 8.82 0.83 12.14
CA ALA A 253 9.77 -0.18 12.62
C ALA A 253 11.22 0.26 12.41
N ALA A 254 11.53 0.86 11.25
CA ALA A 254 12.84 1.45 10.98
C ALA A 254 13.18 2.58 11.96
N THR A 255 12.22 3.44 12.28
CA THR A 255 12.37 4.49 13.31
C THR A 255 12.63 3.89 14.69
N ALA A 256 11.89 2.85 15.09
CA ALA A 256 12.11 2.16 16.37
C ALA A 256 13.50 1.52 16.45
N LEU A 257 13.95 0.91 15.36
CA LEU A 257 15.30 0.33 15.27
C LEU A 257 16.39 1.42 15.36
N ALA A 258 16.17 2.57 14.71
CA ALA A 258 17.06 3.73 14.78
C ALA A 258 17.15 4.31 16.20
N LEU A 259 16.04 4.34 16.95
CA LEU A 259 16.02 4.74 18.37
C LEU A 259 16.81 3.78 19.25
N LYS A 260 16.69 2.47 18.99
CA LYS A 260 17.34 1.42 19.78
C LYS A 260 18.83 1.32 19.52
N ASN A 261 19.25 1.34 18.25
CA ASN A 261 20.61 0.99 17.80
C ASN A 261 21.37 2.17 17.22
N GLY A 262 20.76 3.37 17.20
CA GLY A 262 21.28 4.55 16.53
C GLY A 262 20.84 4.63 15.05
N ALA A 263 20.66 5.85 14.54
CA ALA A 263 20.13 6.09 13.20
C ALA A 263 21.00 5.47 12.08
N ALA A 264 22.32 5.48 12.25
CA ALA A 264 23.27 4.88 11.28
C ALA A 264 23.18 3.36 11.16
N SER A 265 22.49 2.68 12.07
CA SER A 265 22.24 1.23 11.95
C SER A 265 21.17 0.89 10.90
N VAL A 266 20.31 1.85 10.57
CA VAL A 266 19.22 1.71 9.59
C VAL A 266 19.53 2.48 8.31
N TRP A 267 19.87 3.76 8.47
CA TRP A 267 20.10 4.68 7.36
C TRP A 267 21.55 4.61 6.91
N GLN A 268 21.87 3.61 6.06
CA GLN A 268 23.19 3.33 5.52
C GLN A 268 23.10 2.69 4.13
N GLY A 269 24.20 2.67 3.39
CA GLY A 269 24.26 2.04 2.07
C GLY A 269 23.19 2.58 1.13
N SER A 270 22.40 1.70 0.50
CA SER A 270 21.33 2.11 -0.41
C SER A 270 20.11 2.71 0.30
N ALA A 271 20.02 2.61 1.63
CA ALA A 271 18.92 3.19 2.42
C ALA A 271 19.09 4.67 2.78
N ILE A 272 20.22 5.28 2.42
CA ILE A 272 20.51 6.69 2.69
C ILE A 272 20.97 7.40 1.41
N GLY A 273 20.58 8.68 1.26
CA GLY A 273 21.11 9.60 0.26
C GLY A 273 22.31 10.38 0.81
N ASP A 274 22.51 11.60 0.31
CA ASP A 274 23.58 12.50 0.71
C ASP A 274 23.26 13.18 2.05
N VAL A 275 23.22 12.38 3.13
CA VAL A 275 22.95 12.85 4.50
C VAL A 275 24.22 12.71 5.32
N SER A 276 24.65 13.81 5.96
CA SER A 276 25.84 13.79 6.83
C SER A 276 25.59 13.02 8.12
N ALA A 277 26.67 12.44 8.71
CA ALA A 277 26.58 11.80 10.01
C ALA A 277 26.09 12.77 11.11
N THR A 278 26.44 14.05 10.99
CA THR A 278 26.00 15.11 11.90
C THR A 278 24.49 15.33 11.81
N ASP A 279 23.91 15.35 10.59
CA ASP A 279 22.47 15.52 10.44
C ASP A 279 21.72 14.26 10.85
N LEU A 280 22.25 13.08 10.55
CA LEU A 280 21.69 11.82 10.98
C LEU A 280 21.59 11.72 12.51
N ALA A 281 22.58 12.25 13.25
CA ALA A 281 22.58 12.30 14.71
C ALA A 281 21.52 13.24 15.31
N LYS A 282 21.02 14.21 14.53
CA LYS A 282 19.94 15.13 14.96
C LYS A 282 18.56 14.51 14.90
N LEU A 283 18.35 13.36 14.19
CA LEU A 283 17.03 12.75 14.02
C LEU A 283 16.29 12.63 15.35
N TYR A 284 15.01 13.03 15.31
CA TYR A 284 14.08 13.00 16.44
C TYR A 284 14.47 13.92 17.60
N THR A 285 15.39 14.86 17.42
CA THR A 285 15.69 15.89 18.41
C THR A 285 14.82 17.13 18.17
N MET A 286 14.61 17.90 19.24
CA MET A 286 13.91 19.19 19.20
C MET A 286 14.80 20.28 19.80
N THR A 287 14.71 21.48 19.24
CA THR A 287 15.33 22.67 19.89
C THR A 287 14.43 23.17 21.02
N PRO A 288 15.00 23.84 22.04
CA PRO A 288 14.19 24.54 23.03
C PRO A 288 13.22 25.53 22.37
N PRO A 289 11.98 25.68 22.90
CA PRO A 289 10.99 26.58 22.33
C PRO A 289 11.33 28.04 22.62
N THR A 290 11.04 28.91 21.66
CA THR A 290 11.18 30.38 21.79
C THR A 290 9.80 31.02 21.76
N SER A 291 9.54 31.97 22.66
CA SER A 291 8.24 32.66 22.72
C SER A 291 7.93 33.39 21.39
N ALA A 292 6.72 33.22 20.92
CA ALA A 292 6.17 33.83 19.71
C ALA A 292 4.90 34.67 19.98
N GLY A 293 4.67 35.04 21.24
CA GLY A 293 3.52 35.82 21.70
C GLY A 293 2.37 34.96 22.21
N ASN A 294 1.15 35.39 22.01
CA ASN A 294 -0.05 34.70 22.48
C ASN A 294 -0.98 34.33 21.31
N THR A 295 -1.94 33.43 21.59
CA THR A 295 -3.06 33.14 20.70
C THR A 295 -3.92 34.38 20.44
N VAL A 296 -4.78 34.34 19.40
CA VAL A 296 -5.71 35.44 19.08
C VAL A 296 -6.61 35.80 20.26
N GLY A 297 -7.04 34.81 21.05
CA GLY A 297 -7.80 35.01 22.27
C GLY A 297 -6.98 35.64 23.41
N GLY A 298 -5.67 35.73 23.25
CA GLY A 298 -4.77 36.40 24.21
C GLY A 298 -4.52 35.61 25.49
N THR A 299 -5.08 34.42 25.65
CA THR A 299 -5.06 33.65 26.89
C THR A 299 -3.95 32.62 26.97
N ASN A 300 -3.55 32.04 25.83
CA ASN A 300 -2.55 30.98 25.79
C ASN A 300 -1.23 31.42 25.13
N GLU A 301 -0.13 30.89 25.61
CA GLU A 301 1.21 31.26 25.18
C GLU A 301 1.62 30.48 23.96
N VAL A 302 2.14 31.18 22.94
CA VAL A 302 2.63 30.55 21.67
C VAL A 302 4.15 30.55 21.67
N TYR A 303 4.70 29.41 21.31
CA TYR A 303 6.13 29.19 21.14
C TYR A 303 6.42 28.58 19.77
N THR A 304 7.63 28.80 19.29
CA THR A 304 8.16 28.13 18.09
C THR A 304 9.51 27.49 18.38
N GLY A 305 9.81 26.45 17.65
CA GLY A 305 11.09 25.76 17.70
C GLY A 305 11.24 24.84 16.50
N LYS A 306 12.22 23.96 16.53
CA LYS A 306 12.54 23.08 15.41
C LYS A 306 12.59 21.62 15.87
N VAL A 307 12.11 20.71 15.01
CA VAL A 307 12.23 19.26 15.15
C VAL A 307 12.93 18.69 13.92
N TYR A 308 13.83 17.73 14.10
CA TYR A 308 14.56 17.10 13.01
C TYR A 308 13.93 15.77 12.63
N LEU A 309 13.35 15.72 11.43
CA LEU A 309 12.55 14.60 10.95
C LEU A 309 13.17 13.93 9.71
N PRO A 310 13.05 12.59 9.57
CA PRO A 310 13.47 11.90 8.35
C PRO A 310 12.56 12.28 7.18
N TYR A 311 13.15 12.54 6.03
CA TYR A 311 12.44 12.92 4.81
C TYR A 311 12.79 12.00 3.67
N PHE A 312 11.79 11.37 3.08
CA PHE A 312 11.92 10.32 2.06
C PHE A 312 11.58 10.80 0.64
N LEU A 313 11.00 12.01 0.51
CA LEU A 313 10.76 12.68 -0.76
C LEU A 313 12.00 13.39 -1.27
N GLU A 314 12.05 13.66 -2.56
CA GLU A 314 13.09 14.52 -3.13
C GLU A 314 12.85 15.99 -2.76
N THR A 315 13.95 16.70 -2.54
CA THR A 315 13.93 18.14 -2.19
C THR A 315 14.41 19.03 -3.33
N ALA A 316 15.10 18.47 -4.33
CA ALA A 316 15.60 19.20 -5.48
C ALA A 316 14.44 19.73 -6.34
N ALA A 317 14.53 20.99 -6.76
CA ALA A 317 13.48 21.70 -7.49
C ALA A 317 13.05 21.02 -8.81
N ASP A 318 13.92 20.26 -9.45
CA ASP A 318 13.67 19.49 -10.67
C ASP A 318 13.10 18.08 -10.42
N LYS A 319 13.10 17.60 -9.15
CA LYS A 319 12.75 16.21 -8.80
C LYS A 319 11.59 16.09 -7.82
N PHE A 320 11.31 17.11 -6.99
CA PHE A 320 10.31 17.01 -5.92
C PHE A 320 8.92 16.63 -6.40
N SER A 321 8.56 16.96 -7.65
CA SER A 321 7.24 16.67 -8.24
C SER A 321 7.22 15.47 -9.18
N THR A 322 8.39 14.86 -9.47
CA THR A 322 8.52 13.80 -10.48
C THR A 322 9.07 12.49 -9.94
N THR A 323 9.68 12.50 -8.75
CA THR A 323 10.33 11.32 -8.18
C THR A 323 9.60 10.83 -6.92
N PRO A 324 8.94 9.67 -6.99
CA PRO A 324 8.29 9.05 -5.83
C PRO A 324 9.32 8.49 -4.83
N TRP A 325 8.84 8.03 -3.68
CA TRP A 325 9.66 7.29 -2.73
C TRP A 325 10.36 6.11 -3.40
N GLN A 326 11.58 5.89 -2.99
CA GLN A 326 12.39 4.74 -3.39
C GLN A 326 12.68 3.86 -2.18
N SER A 327 12.78 2.55 -2.42
CA SER A 327 13.18 1.61 -1.37
C SER A 327 14.67 1.71 -1.05
N GLY A 328 14.99 1.63 0.23
CA GLY A 328 16.35 1.52 0.76
C GLY A 328 16.89 0.08 0.79
N MET A 329 16.21 -0.87 0.17
CA MET A 329 16.57 -2.29 0.17
C MET A 329 16.20 -2.96 -1.15
N PRO A 330 16.82 -4.10 -1.54
CA PRO A 330 16.42 -4.85 -2.72
C PRO A 330 15.08 -5.56 -2.49
N SER A 331 14.31 -5.76 -3.58
CA SER A 331 13.02 -6.45 -3.52
C SER A 331 13.18 -7.95 -3.26
N LEU A 332 12.49 -8.45 -2.24
CA LEU A 332 12.36 -9.88 -1.96
C LEU A 332 11.68 -10.63 -3.11
N ALA A 333 10.74 -9.99 -3.83
CA ALA A 333 10.10 -10.60 -4.98
C ALA A 333 11.12 -10.82 -6.12
N ALA A 334 11.95 -9.80 -6.42
CA ALA A 334 13.00 -9.92 -7.43
C ALA A 334 14.04 -10.99 -7.07
N ILE A 335 14.43 -11.07 -5.79
CA ILE A 335 15.33 -12.11 -5.28
C ILE A 335 14.71 -13.50 -5.50
N LYS A 336 13.49 -13.72 -5.04
CA LYS A 336 12.80 -15.02 -5.15
C LYS A 336 12.58 -15.43 -6.60
N ASN A 337 12.16 -14.48 -7.44
CA ASN A 337 11.93 -14.75 -8.85
C ASN A 337 13.22 -15.17 -9.56
N LEU A 338 14.34 -14.46 -9.36
CA LEU A 338 15.61 -14.82 -9.98
C LEU A 338 16.10 -16.20 -9.52
N LEU A 339 15.96 -16.54 -8.25
CA LEU A 339 16.38 -17.84 -7.71
C LEU A 339 15.49 -18.99 -8.21
N GLY A 340 14.18 -18.74 -8.40
CA GLY A 340 13.20 -19.72 -8.87
C GLY A 340 13.09 -19.86 -10.39
N ASP A 341 13.58 -18.89 -11.17
CA ASP A 341 13.52 -18.93 -12.63
C ASP A 341 14.55 -19.92 -13.19
N GLU A 342 14.10 -21.06 -13.71
CA GLU A 342 14.98 -22.09 -14.29
C GLU A 342 15.83 -21.58 -15.46
N THR A 343 15.38 -20.51 -16.12
CA THR A 343 16.07 -19.89 -17.27
C THR A 343 17.09 -18.80 -16.86
N ALA A 344 17.10 -18.39 -15.60
CA ALA A 344 18.02 -17.39 -15.10
C ALA A 344 19.47 -17.91 -15.06
N SER A 345 20.43 -17.01 -15.30
CA SER A 345 21.85 -17.29 -15.27
C SER A 345 22.28 -17.98 -13.97
N SER A 346 22.99 -19.11 -14.06
CA SER A 346 23.56 -19.78 -12.89
C SER A 346 24.58 -18.89 -12.16
N ALA A 347 25.29 -18.02 -12.87
CA ALA A 347 26.20 -17.04 -12.28
C ALA A 347 25.43 -16.01 -11.43
N ASP A 348 24.30 -15.50 -11.92
CA ASP A 348 23.49 -14.54 -11.17
C ASP A 348 22.87 -15.17 -9.93
N LYS A 349 22.35 -16.41 -10.05
CA LYS A 349 21.86 -17.18 -8.90
C LYS A 349 22.96 -17.37 -7.83
N ALA A 350 24.19 -17.72 -8.25
CA ALA A 350 25.31 -17.87 -7.34
C ALA A 350 25.66 -16.56 -6.63
N ILE A 351 25.70 -15.43 -7.37
CA ILE A 351 25.92 -14.10 -6.81
C ILE A 351 24.88 -13.77 -5.74
N VAL A 352 23.59 -13.95 -6.04
CA VAL A 352 22.51 -13.65 -5.11
C VAL A 352 22.61 -14.52 -3.86
N MET A 353 22.78 -15.83 -4.02
CA MET A 353 22.92 -16.76 -2.88
C MET A 353 24.12 -16.45 -2.01
N GLN A 354 25.28 -16.14 -2.60
CA GLN A 354 26.47 -15.74 -1.86
C GLN A 354 26.24 -14.47 -1.03
N LYS A 355 25.59 -13.44 -1.61
CA LYS A 355 25.28 -12.20 -0.89
C LYS A 355 24.30 -12.45 0.26
N LEU A 356 23.22 -13.21 0.03
CA LEU A 356 22.26 -13.55 1.07
C LEU A 356 22.92 -14.29 2.24
N THR A 357 23.74 -15.31 1.95
CA THR A 357 24.51 -16.04 2.96
C THR A 357 25.45 -15.12 3.74
N THR A 358 26.15 -14.20 3.04
CA THR A 358 27.04 -13.22 3.69
C THR A 358 26.27 -12.29 4.63
N TRP A 359 25.01 -11.97 4.32
CA TRP A 359 24.13 -11.13 5.16
C TRP A 359 23.40 -11.92 6.24
N GLY A 360 23.58 -13.24 6.33
CA GLY A 360 22.96 -14.10 7.32
C GLY A 360 21.52 -14.48 7.02
N ILE A 361 21.13 -14.43 5.75
CA ILE A 361 19.80 -14.85 5.27
C ILE A 361 19.91 -16.25 4.68
N THR A 362 19.11 -17.18 5.22
CA THR A 362 19.09 -18.58 4.81
C THR A 362 18.01 -18.85 3.76
N GLN A 363 18.05 -20.02 3.13
CA GLN A 363 17.00 -20.47 2.22
C GLN A 363 15.64 -20.60 2.96
N ASP A 364 15.66 -21.13 4.19
CA ASP A 364 14.46 -21.24 5.04
C ASP A 364 13.85 -19.85 5.35
N ASP A 365 14.70 -18.85 5.63
CA ASP A 365 14.24 -17.46 5.78
C ASP A 365 13.52 -16.96 4.53
N LEU A 366 14.05 -17.23 3.32
CA LEU A 366 13.42 -16.83 2.09
C LEU A 366 12.07 -17.53 1.84
N GLU A 367 11.97 -18.79 2.18
CA GLU A 367 10.72 -19.55 2.03
C GLU A 367 9.62 -19.00 2.96
N ASN A 368 9.97 -18.66 4.20
CA ASN A 368 9.01 -18.28 5.25
C ASN A 368 8.78 -16.76 5.40
N VAL A 369 9.61 -15.89 4.80
CA VAL A 369 9.48 -14.42 4.95
C VAL A 369 8.12 -13.86 4.47
N GLY A 370 7.40 -14.57 3.61
CA GLY A 370 6.08 -14.17 3.13
C GLY A 370 4.93 -14.46 4.11
N SER A 371 5.10 -15.42 5.01
CA SER A 371 4.06 -15.96 5.88
C SER A 371 4.35 -15.81 7.37
N ASP A 372 5.62 -15.71 7.78
CA ASP A 372 6.02 -15.59 9.17
C ASP A 372 6.49 -14.17 9.53
N PRO A 373 5.74 -13.43 10.38
CA PRO A 373 6.14 -12.10 10.84
C PRO A 373 7.49 -12.06 11.59
N ALA A 374 7.87 -13.14 12.28
CA ALA A 374 9.16 -13.19 12.98
C ALA A 374 10.32 -13.27 11.99
N VAL A 375 10.15 -14.02 10.89
CA VAL A 375 11.12 -14.08 9.80
C VAL A 375 11.19 -12.73 9.06
N GLN A 376 10.07 -12.02 8.87
CA GLN A 376 10.08 -10.66 8.30
C GLN A 376 10.90 -9.71 9.16
N LEU A 377 10.69 -9.71 10.47
CA LEU A 377 11.45 -8.87 11.43
C LEU A 377 12.95 -9.17 11.43
N LYS A 378 13.34 -10.40 11.09
CA LYS A 378 14.75 -10.80 10.91
C LYS A 378 15.32 -10.33 9.57
N VAL A 379 14.62 -10.63 8.47
CA VAL A 379 15.14 -10.50 7.10
C VAL A 379 15.17 -9.04 6.62
N LEU A 380 14.11 -8.25 6.88
CA LEU A 380 14.03 -6.88 6.38
C LEU A 380 15.18 -5.98 6.86
N PRO A 381 15.59 -6.00 8.15
CA PRO A 381 16.76 -5.25 8.60
C PRO A 381 18.07 -5.70 7.94
N LEU A 382 18.24 -7.01 7.68
CA LEU A 382 19.44 -7.55 7.04
C LEU A 382 19.57 -7.11 5.58
N LEU A 383 18.46 -6.87 4.88
CA LEU A 383 18.43 -6.36 3.50
C LEU A 383 18.50 -4.83 3.42
N THR A 384 18.15 -4.12 4.50
CA THR A 384 18.16 -2.65 4.52
C THR A 384 19.58 -2.14 4.25
N GLY A 385 19.71 -1.21 3.30
CA GLY A 385 20.99 -0.65 2.88
C GLY A 385 21.78 -1.50 1.89
N LYS A 386 21.27 -2.67 1.49
CA LYS A 386 21.97 -3.57 0.57
C LYS A 386 21.63 -3.32 -0.90
N THR A 387 22.56 -3.72 -1.76
CA THR A 387 22.40 -3.72 -3.23
C THR A 387 22.94 -5.03 -3.79
N ILE A 388 22.24 -5.60 -4.75
CA ILE A 388 22.67 -6.79 -5.48
C ILE A 388 22.98 -6.38 -6.91
N THR A 389 24.24 -6.49 -7.29
CA THR A 389 24.71 -6.29 -8.68
C THR A 389 24.91 -7.66 -9.31
N LEU A 390 24.34 -7.88 -10.47
CA LEU A 390 24.39 -9.12 -11.24
C LEU A 390 25.67 -9.22 -12.06
N SER A 391 25.89 -10.35 -12.71
CA SER A 391 27.10 -10.64 -13.51
C SER A 391 27.30 -9.70 -14.72
N ASP A 392 26.21 -9.12 -15.22
CA ASP A 392 26.21 -8.13 -16.31
C ASP A 392 26.47 -6.68 -15.84
N GLY A 393 26.69 -6.46 -14.54
CA GLY A 393 26.89 -5.15 -13.91
C GLY A 393 25.59 -4.40 -13.57
N ASN A 394 24.41 -4.91 -13.96
CA ASN A 394 23.13 -4.28 -13.64
C ASN A 394 22.70 -4.60 -12.20
N GLN A 395 21.93 -3.68 -11.62
CA GLN A 395 21.30 -3.92 -10.32
C GLN A 395 20.06 -4.81 -10.49
N LEU A 396 19.91 -5.82 -9.63
CA LEU A 396 18.77 -6.76 -9.64
C LEU A 396 17.43 -6.03 -9.58
N ASP A 397 17.34 -4.99 -8.77
CA ASP A 397 16.15 -4.18 -8.56
C ASP A 397 16.51 -2.70 -8.71
N SER A 398 16.61 -2.24 -9.96
CA SER A 398 17.02 -0.87 -10.29
C SER A 398 15.94 0.16 -10.01
N ASP A 399 14.66 -0.21 -10.15
CA ASP A 399 13.52 0.69 -9.98
C ASP A 399 13.29 1.06 -8.51
N ARG A 400 13.73 0.20 -7.58
CA ARG A 400 13.61 0.44 -6.14
C ARG A 400 12.19 0.82 -5.72
N LEU A 401 11.20 0.09 -6.24
CA LEU A 401 9.81 0.35 -5.90
C LEU A 401 9.54 0.06 -4.42
N ILE A 402 8.68 0.89 -3.83
CA ILE A 402 8.16 0.65 -2.48
C ILE A 402 6.96 -0.28 -2.55
N THR A 403 7.15 -1.51 -2.10
CA THR A 403 6.16 -2.59 -2.04
C THR A 403 6.30 -3.37 -0.73
N ARG A 404 5.41 -4.33 -0.45
CA ARG A 404 5.58 -5.28 0.68
C ARG A 404 6.90 -6.06 0.62
N TYR A 405 7.49 -6.17 -0.55
CA TYR A 405 8.74 -6.92 -0.77
C TYR A 405 9.99 -6.06 -0.58
N SER A 406 9.81 -4.75 -0.48
CA SER A 406 10.86 -3.75 -0.28
C SER A 406 10.30 -2.51 0.43
N PRO A 407 9.76 -2.66 1.66
CA PRO A 407 8.93 -1.63 2.28
C PRO A 407 9.70 -0.50 2.98
N VAL A 408 11.00 -0.63 3.20
CA VAL A 408 11.79 0.37 3.93
C VAL A 408 12.15 1.53 3.01
N PRO A 409 11.67 2.77 3.28
CA PRO A 409 11.96 3.91 2.40
C PRO A 409 13.41 4.39 2.55
N LYS A 410 13.98 4.89 1.44
CA LYS A 410 15.30 5.51 1.43
C LYS A 410 15.23 6.91 2.04
N LEU A 411 16.06 7.18 3.05
CA LEU A 411 16.22 8.50 3.65
C LEU A 411 16.93 9.44 2.66
N LYS A 412 16.23 10.48 2.19
CA LYS A 412 16.79 11.48 1.27
C LYS A 412 17.46 12.64 1.99
N SER A 413 16.84 13.11 3.09
CA SER A 413 17.38 14.18 3.92
C SER A 413 16.87 14.09 5.36
N VAL A 414 17.53 14.80 6.27
CA VAL A 414 17.02 15.13 7.59
C VAL A 414 16.52 16.57 7.52
N GLN A 415 15.19 16.74 7.62
CA GLN A 415 14.61 18.07 7.55
C GLN A 415 14.52 18.71 8.95
N GLU A 416 14.95 19.98 8.99
CA GLU A 416 14.68 20.86 10.10
C GLU A 416 13.29 21.46 9.92
N VAL A 417 12.30 20.93 10.65
CA VAL A 417 10.89 21.31 10.54
C VAL A 417 10.53 22.22 11.72
N GLU A 418 10.01 23.38 11.42
CA GLU A 418 9.52 24.30 12.46
C GLU A 418 8.21 23.76 13.05
N TYR A 419 8.13 23.76 14.39
CA TYR A 419 6.89 23.49 15.10
C TYR A 419 6.33 24.75 15.73
N THR A 420 5.00 24.83 15.84
CA THR A 420 4.26 25.74 16.71
C THR A 420 3.77 24.97 17.92
N LEU A 421 3.98 25.54 19.09
CA LEU A 421 3.54 25.00 20.37
C LEU A 421 2.67 26.01 21.06
N VAL A 422 1.51 25.60 21.54
CA VAL A 422 0.65 26.42 22.38
C VAL A 422 0.55 25.80 23.77
N LEU A 423 0.78 26.62 24.79
CA LEU A 423 0.76 26.20 26.18
C LEU A 423 -0.31 26.98 26.94
N PRO A 424 -1.00 26.36 27.91
CA PRO A 424 -1.76 27.12 28.91
C PRO A 424 -0.82 27.98 29.74
N PRO A 425 -1.20 29.21 30.08
CA PRO A 425 -0.37 30.09 30.93
C PRO A 425 -0.22 29.53 32.34
N ALA A 426 0.92 29.80 32.96
CA ALA A 426 1.21 29.33 34.31
C ALA A 426 0.13 29.72 35.32
N ALA A 427 -0.48 30.92 35.17
CA ALA A 427 -1.54 31.42 36.00
C ALA A 427 -2.90 30.71 35.85
N SER A 428 -3.10 29.90 34.81
CA SER A 428 -4.38 29.22 34.53
C SER A 428 -4.71 28.07 35.47
N GLY A 429 -3.76 27.61 36.28
CA GLY A 429 -3.89 26.40 37.09
C GLY A 429 -3.77 25.09 36.28
N CYS A 430 -3.75 25.16 34.95
CA CYS A 430 -3.59 23.98 34.11
C CYS A 430 -2.26 23.26 34.32
N GLN A 431 -1.17 24.01 34.53
CA GLN A 431 0.16 23.45 34.74
C GLN A 431 0.31 22.68 36.07
N ALA A 432 -0.55 22.96 37.04
CA ALA A 432 -0.61 22.20 38.31
C ALA A 432 -1.49 20.95 38.23
N ASN A 433 -2.14 20.71 37.10
CA ASN A 433 -3.05 19.58 36.92
C ASN A 433 -2.31 18.35 36.38
N GLU A 434 -2.18 17.31 37.19
CA GLU A 434 -1.55 16.04 36.84
C GLU A 434 -2.18 15.29 35.61
N LYS A 435 -3.28 15.83 35.06
CA LYS A 435 -3.94 15.27 33.87
C LYS A 435 -3.42 15.84 32.55
N ASN A 436 -2.53 16.81 32.62
CA ASN A 436 -2.03 17.51 31.43
C ASN A 436 -1.09 16.63 30.60
N THR A 437 -1.25 16.70 29.29
CA THR A 437 -0.41 16.02 28.33
C THR A 437 -0.32 16.85 27.03
N VAL A 438 -0.08 16.18 25.90
CA VAL A 438 0.11 16.78 24.59
C VAL A 438 -1.01 16.33 23.64
N SER A 439 -1.51 17.28 22.86
CA SER A 439 -2.27 17.05 21.64
C SER A 439 -1.41 17.45 20.44
N ILE A 440 -1.29 16.59 19.44
CA ILE A 440 -0.71 16.94 18.14
C ILE A 440 -1.85 17.45 17.26
N TYR A 441 -1.70 18.63 16.68
CA TYR A 441 -2.64 19.19 15.71
C TYR A 441 -2.08 19.12 14.30
N GLN A 442 -2.89 18.70 13.35
CA GLN A 442 -2.55 18.70 11.92
C GLN A 442 -3.61 19.44 11.10
N HIS A 443 -3.17 20.46 10.40
CA HIS A 443 -3.98 21.32 9.54
C HIS A 443 -4.47 20.62 8.26
N GLY A 444 -5.42 21.23 7.57
CA GLY A 444 -5.92 20.80 6.26
C GLY A 444 -5.04 21.24 5.09
N ILE A 445 -5.44 20.87 3.87
CA ILE A 445 -4.81 21.37 2.64
C ILE A 445 -4.98 22.88 2.55
N THR A 446 -3.99 23.57 1.99
CA THR A 446 -3.88 25.04 1.87
C THR A 446 -3.68 25.80 3.19
N ALA A 447 -3.84 25.14 4.33
CA ALA A 447 -3.59 25.71 5.64
C ALA A 447 -2.13 25.54 6.12
N SER A 448 -1.83 25.89 7.36
CA SER A 448 -0.52 25.72 7.99
C SER A 448 -0.65 25.60 9.50
N LYS A 449 0.45 25.23 10.18
CA LYS A 449 0.56 25.24 11.65
C LYS A 449 0.23 26.59 12.30
N GLU A 450 0.30 27.68 11.51
CA GLU A 450 0.00 29.03 11.98
C GLU A 450 -1.48 29.20 12.38
N GLU A 451 -2.38 28.27 11.99
CA GLU A 451 -3.75 28.25 12.51
C GLU A 451 -3.81 28.22 14.04
N LEU A 452 -2.82 27.61 14.70
CA LEU A 452 -2.72 27.64 16.16
C LEU A 452 -2.45 29.04 16.74
N LYS A 453 -1.94 29.96 15.93
CA LYS A 453 -1.72 31.37 16.36
C LYS A 453 -2.84 32.27 15.88
N THR A 454 -3.43 32.01 14.73
CA THR A 454 -4.32 32.94 14.02
C THR A 454 -5.81 32.62 14.18
N SER A 455 -6.15 31.56 14.92
CA SER A 455 -7.54 31.16 15.20
C SER A 455 -7.80 30.98 16.71
N SER A 456 -9.07 30.89 17.08
CA SER A 456 -9.50 30.59 18.47
C SER A 456 -9.49 29.06 18.78
N LEU A 457 -9.10 28.21 17.83
CA LEU A 457 -9.11 26.77 18.00
C LEU A 457 -8.25 26.28 19.19
N PRO A 458 -7.00 26.75 19.36
CA PRO A 458 -6.17 26.29 20.48
C PRO A 458 -6.74 26.72 21.81
N ASP A 459 -7.33 27.91 21.92
CA ASP A 459 -7.95 28.39 23.16
C ASP A 459 -9.09 27.46 23.59
N THR A 460 -9.98 27.09 22.64
CA THR A 460 -11.09 26.17 22.91
C THR A 460 -10.59 24.77 23.34
N ILE A 461 -9.52 24.28 22.75
CA ILE A 461 -8.95 22.96 23.08
C ILE A 461 -8.30 23.02 24.48
N ILE A 462 -7.50 24.03 24.75
CA ILE A 462 -6.76 24.16 26.02
C ILE A 462 -7.74 24.40 27.18
N ASP A 463 -8.73 25.26 27.02
CA ASP A 463 -9.76 25.51 28.03
C ASP A 463 -10.52 24.23 28.43
N SER A 464 -10.70 23.32 27.46
CA SER A 464 -11.40 22.06 27.70
C SER A 464 -10.50 20.94 28.24
N THR A 465 -9.20 20.95 27.96
CA THR A 465 -8.31 19.79 28.19
C THR A 465 -7.07 20.10 29.00
N CYS A 466 -6.66 21.35 29.10
CA CYS A 466 -5.35 21.80 29.63
C CYS A 466 -4.15 21.16 28.89
N ASN A 467 -4.31 20.56 27.73
CA ASN A 467 -3.21 19.94 27.00
C ASN A 467 -2.35 21.00 26.29
N ALA A 468 -1.04 20.78 26.24
CA ALA A 468 -0.18 21.45 25.28
C ALA A 468 -0.53 21.02 23.86
N ILE A 469 -0.42 21.93 22.88
CA ILE A 469 -0.73 21.62 21.48
C ILE A 469 0.52 21.82 20.61
N PHE A 470 1.00 20.75 19.99
CA PHE A 470 2.05 20.79 18.97
C PHE A 470 1.47 20.72 17.57
N ALA A 471 1.99 21.54 16.66
CA ALA A 471 1.70 21.44 15.23
C ALA A 471 2.97 21.63 14.39
N ILE A 472 3.04 20.92 13.26
CA ILE A 472 4.01 21.15 12.19
C ILE A 472 3.26 21.30 10.86
N ASP A 473 3.92 21.95 9.91
CA ASP A 473 3.38 22.00 8.55
C ASP A 473 3.46 20.63 7.86
N LEU A 474 2.44 20.28 7.08
CA LEU A 474 2.49 19.18 6.13
C LEU A 474 3.64 19.40 5.11
N PRO A 475 4.17 18.35 4.46
CA PRO A 475 5.10 18.52 3.35
C PRO A 475 4.57 19.54 2.34
N LEU A 476 5.45 20.39 1.83
CA LEU A 476 5.13 21.43 0.84
C LEU A 476 4.17 22.54 1.33
N HIS A 477 3.77 22.56 2.61
CA HIS A 477 2.92 23.62 3.18
C HIS A 477 3.73 24.59 4.04
N GLY A 478 3.19 25.78 4.27
CA GLY A 478 3.72 26.77 5.19
C GLY A 478 5.22 27.01 5.04
N THR A 479 5.98 26.73 6.09
CA THR A 479 7.46 26.89 6.10
C THR A 479 8.22 25.81 5.32
N ARG A 480 7.53 24.78 4.79
CA ARG A 480 8.12 23.65 4.07
C ARG A 480 7.94 23.76 2.55
N GLY A 481 7.83 24.95 2.00
CA GLY A 481 7.76 25.20 0.56
C GLY A 481 9.04 24.81 -0.18
N VAL A 482 8.94 24.68 -1.50
CA VAL A 482 10.09 24.41 -2.40
C VAL A 482 10.51 25.70 -3.08
N THR A 483 11.79 26.02 -3.02
CA THR A 483 12.38 27.15 -3.72
C THR A 483 12.77 26.74 -5.13
N ILE A 484 12.11 27.33 -6.13
CA ILE A 484 12.38 27.08 -7.55
C ILE A 484 13.21 28.24 -8.09
N PRO A 485 14.38 27.99 -8.70
CA PRO A 485 15.21 29.03 -9.30
C PRO A 485 14.40 29.87 -10.29
N GLY A 486 14.48 31.20 -10.15
CA GLY A 486 13.76 32.15 -10.99
C GLY A 486 12.27 32.33 -10.71
N VAL A 487 11.68 31.50 -9.84
CA VAL A 487 10.24 31.58 -9.48
C VAL A 487 10.05 32.01 -8.02
N GLY A 488 10.96 31.59 -7.12
CA GLY A 488 10.83 31.78 -5.68
C GLY A 488 10.27 30.55 -4.98
N THR A 489 9.88 30.72 -3.71
CA THR A 489 9.33 29.63 -2.89
C THR A 489 7.83 29.46 -3.18
N ILE A 490 7.45 28.25 -3.58
CA ILE A 490 6.06 27.84 -3.77
C ILE A 490 5.63 26.89 -2.65
N THR A 491 4.37 26.97 -2.26
CA THR A 491 3.76 26.12 -1.23
C THR A 491 2.41 25.60 -1.69
N ALA A 492 1.98 24.50 -1.10
CA ALA A 492 0.63 23.98 -1.29
C ALA A 492 -0.46 24.90 -0.72
N SER A 493 -0.11 25.86 0.13
CA SER A 493 -1.03 26.89 0.63
C SER A 493 -1.52 27.82 -0.51
N THR A 494 -0.70 28.01 -1.56
CA THR A 494 -1.03 28.83 -2.73
C THR A 494 -1.24 28.00 -3.99
N LYS A 495 -0.65 26.81 -4.07
CA LYS A 495 -0.69 25.89 -5.22
C LYS A 495 -0.91 24.45 -4.72
N PRO A 496 -2.15 24.09 -4.33
CA PRO A 496 -2.44 22.76 -3.77
C PRO A 496 -2.08 21.60 -4.71
N GLU A 497 -2.03 21.86 -6.01
CA GLU A 497 -1.65 20.90 -7.04
C GLU A 497 -0.22 20.37 -6.87
N ILE A 498 0.70 21.08 -6.21
CA ILE A 498 2.06 20.56 -5.97
C ILE A 498 2.08 19.45 -4.92
N PHE A 499 1.10 19.45 -4.01
CA PHE A 499 0.95 18.40 -3.01
C PHE A 499 0.11 17.24 -3.53
N LEU A 500 -1.04 17.50 -4.16
CA LEU A 500 -1.93 16.48 -4.73
C LEU A 500 -1.29 15.76 -5.92
N ASN A 501 -0.53 16.47 -6.70
CA ASN A 501 0.31 16.01 -7.82
C ASN A 501 -0.39 15.01 -8.77
N LEU A 502 -1.41 15.50 -9.48
CA LEU A 502 -2.16 14.67 -10.42
C LEU A 502 -1.36 14.33 -11.70
N GLU A 503 -0.23 15.00 -11.95
CA GLU A 503 0.67 14.70 -13.07
C GLU A 503 1.56 13.49 -12.78
N THR A 504 1.90 13.28 -11.51
CA THR A 504 2.70 12.13 -11.04
C THR A 504 2.03 11.53 -9.81
N LEU A 505 0.98 10.74 -10.02
CA LEU A 505 0.16 10.18 -8.94
C LEU A 505 0.95 9.46 -7.84
N PRO A 506 2.07 8.73 -8.12
CA PRO A 506 2.89 8.15 -7.06
C PRO A 506 3.49 9.20 -6.11
N VAL A 507 3.86 10.39 -6.61
CA VAL A 507 4.38 11.47 -5.75
C VAL A 507 3.26 12.03 -4.88
N GLY A 508 2.06 12.24 -5.43
CA GLY A 508 0.88 12.65 -4.64
C GLY A 508 0.57 11.66 -3.50
N ARG A 509 0.59 10.35 -3.81
CA ARG A 509 0.48 9.29 -2.79
C ARG A 509 1.58 9.40 -1.73
N ASP A 510 2.83 9.63 -2.14
CA ASP A 510 3.97 9.63 -1.24
C ASP A 510 4.06 10.93 -0.42
N ASN A 511 3.49 12.04 -0.88
CA ASN A 511 3.25 13.23 -0.06
C ASN A 511 2.32 12.91 1.12
N LEU A 512 1.26 12.12 0.90
CA LEU A 512 0.39 11.64 1.99
C LEU A 512 1.14 10.69 2.94
N ARG A 513 1.95 9.76 2.41
CA ARG A 513 2.79 8.87 3.22
C ARG A 513 3.78 9.64 4.07
N GLN A 514 4.46 10.65 3.49
CA GLN A 514 5.37 11.51 4.24
C GLN A 514 4.64 12.26 5.35
N SER A 515 3.43 12.76 5.09
CA SER A 515 2.61 13.44 6.12
C SER A 515 2.34 12.55 7.32
N VAL A 516 2.02 11.27 7.10
CA VAL A 516 1.82 10.30 8.18
C VAL A 516 3.14 10.01 8.92
N MET A 517 4.23 9.81 8.19
CA MET A 517 5.56 9.56 8.78
C MET A 517 6.06 10.76 9.58
N ASP A 518 5.82 11.99 9.13
CA ASP A 518 6.18 13.20 9.88
C ASP A 518 5.47 13.23 11.23
N GLN A 519 4.18 12.87 11.29
CA GLN A 519 3.44 12.82 12.55
C GLN A 519 3.90 11.68 13.47
N ILE A 520 4.23 10.50 12.90
CA ILE A 520 4.85 9.40 13.67
C ILE A 520 6.18 9.87 14.27
N ASN A 521 7.02 10.54 13.49
CA ASN A 521 8.34 10.97 13.94
C ASN A 521 8.28 12.19 14.87
N LEU A 522 7.30 13.09 14.72
CA LEU A 522 7.00 14.13 15.72
C LEU A 522 6.58 13.48 17.04
N ARG A 523 5.70 12.45 16.99
CA ARG A 523 5.30 11.70 18.19
C ARG A 523 6.50 11.05 18.88
N VAL A 524 7.47 10.55 18.11
CA VAL A 524 8.74 10.02 18.63
C VAL A 524 9.56 11.13 19.32
N ALA A 525 9.68 12.31 18.72
CA ALA A 525 10.38 13.43 19.32
C ALA A 525 9.75 13.85 20.66
N ILE A 526 8.40 13.89 20.74
CA ILE A 526 7.65 14.10 21.98
C ILE A 526 7.91 12.96 22.97
N GLY A 527 8.02 11.72 22.52
CA GLY A 527 8.38 10.58 23.36
C GLY A 527 9.77 10.70 23.97
N ARG A 528 10.74 11.24 23.22
CA ARG A 528 12.08 11.55 23.75
C ARG A 528 12.02 12.66 24.81
N LEU A 529 11.20 13.69 24.60
CA LEU A 529 10.93 14.72 25.61
C LEU A 529 10.34 14.06 26.88
N PHE A 530 9.36 13.17 26.74
CA PHE A 530 8.76 12.45 27.86
C PHE A 530 9.77 11.54 28.60
N ALA A 531 10.65 10.87 27.86
CA ALA A 531 11.72 10.09 28.47
C ALA A 531 12.68 10.98 29.27
N SER A 532 13.01 12.19 28.79
CA SER A 532 13.82 13.17 29.49
C SER A 532 13.15 13.68 30.78
N ILE A 533 11.84 13.96 30.74
CA ILE A 533 11.06 14.33 31.92
C ILE A 533 11.09 13.21 32.97
N LYS A 534 10.87 11.94 32.55
CA LYS A 534 10.90 10.79 33.46
C LYS A 534 12.28 10.57 34.10
N GLN A 535 13.34 10.99 33.45
CA GLN A 535 14.72 10.92 33.97
C GLN A 535 15.09 12.14 34.85
N GLY A 536 14.17 13.08 35.04
CA GLY A 536 14.44 14.32 35.79
C GLY A 536 15.29 15.34 35.04
N ASN A 537 15.47 15.17 33.71
CA ASN A 537 16.23 16.08 32.84
C ASN A 537 15.36 17.17 32.20
N ALA A 538 14.17 17.40 32.75
CA ALA A 538 13.20 18.37 32.25
C ALA A 538 13.71 19.80 32.21
N ASP A 539 14.69 20.16 33.07
CA ASP A 539 15.32 21.47 33.10
C ASP A 539 16.00 21.86 31.78
N ALA A 540 16.47 20.89 31.02
CA ALA A 540 17.00 21.13 29.68
C ALA A 540 15.95 21.69 28.70
N MET A 541 14.66 21.44 28.96
CA MET A 541 13.52 21.92 28.18
C MET A 541 12.71 22.99 28.89
N GLY A 542 12.99 23.25 30.20
CA GLY A 542 12.43 24.29 31.05
C GLY A 542 10.90 24.38 31.10
N THR A 543 10.31 24.65 29.97
CA THR A 543 8.88 24.90 29.77
C THR A 543 7.98 23.65 29.90
N PHE A 544 8.55 22.43 29.85
CA PHE A 544 7.76 21.18 29.75
C PHE A 544 7.73 20.30 30.99
N GLY A 545 8.42 20.73 32.09
CA GLY A 545 8.58 19.91 33.29
C GLY A 545 7.26 19.50 33.97
N TRP A 546 6.17 20.24 33.73
CA TRP A 546 4.85 19.98 34.27
C TRP A 546 4.02 18.96 33.47
N LEU A 547 4.44 18.60 32.26
CA LEU A 547 3.73 17.60 31.46
C LEU A 547 3.79 16.23 32.13
N ASN A 548 2.66 15.50 32.10
CA ASN A 548 2.59 14.13 32.60
C ASN A 548 2.73 13.12 31.47
N PRO A 549 3.91 12.49 31.31
CA PRO A 549 4.18 11.57 30.24
C PRO A 549 3.35 10.26 30.32
N ASP A 550 2.71 9.96 31.47
CA ASP A 550 1.89 8.76 31.63
C ASP A 550 0.45 8.92 31.11
N LYS A 551 0.06 10.15 30.77
CA LYS A 551 -1.28 10.44 30.21
C LYS A 551 -1.40 10.23 28.71
N GLY A 552 -0.30 9.90 28.03
CA GLY A 552 -0.24 9.63 26.60
C GLY A 552 -0.35 10.89 25.73
N VAL A 553 -0.52 10.71 24.45
CA VAL A 553 -0.63 11.77 23.44
C VAL A 553 -1.91 11.60 22.65
N SER A 554 -2.63 12.69 22.40
CA SER A 554 -3.79 12.73 21.53
C SER A 554 -3.46 13.38 20.18
N TYR A 555 -4.32 13.21 19.20
CA TYR A 555 -4.18 13.79 17.88
C TYR A 555 -5.50 14.45 17.45
N ILE A 556 -5.38 15.62 16.83
CA ILE A 556 -6.50 16.39 16.28
C ILE A 556 -6.15 16.68 14.83
N GLY A 557 -6.92 16.16 13.89
CA GLY A 557 -6.74 16.39 12.46
C GLY A 557 -7.92 17.13 11.85
N HIS A 558 -7.64 18.10 10.99
CA HIS A 558 -8.65 18.84 10.22
C HIS A 558 -8.51 18.55 8.72
N SER A 559 -9.62 18.21 8.05
CA SER A 559 -9.65 17.96 6.58
C SER A 559 -8.57 16.95 6.16
N LEU A 560 -7.57 17.34 5.37
CA LEU A 560 -6.43 16.50 4.98
C LEU A 560 -5.69 15.95 6.21
N GLY A 561 -5.53 16.74 7.29
CA GLY A 561 -4.97 16.27 8.56
C GLY A 561 -5.82 15.18 9.21
N ALA A 562 -7.15 15.21 9.04
CA ALA A 562 -8.02 14.14 9.52
C ALA A 562 -7.90 12.88 8.65
N MET A 563 -7.77 13.00 7.33
CA MET A 563 -7.53 11.86 6.43
C MET A 563 -6.22 11.13 6.77
N THR A 564 -5.12 11.87 6.90
CA THR A 564 -3.82 11.31 7.30
C THR A 564 -3.85 10.78 8.74
N GLY A 565 -4.68 11.37 9.61
CA GLY A 565 -4.93 10.96 10.99
C GLY A 565 -5.51 9.54 11.10
N VAL A 566 -6.34 9.10 10.15
CA VAL A 566 -6.84 7.71 10.10
C VAL A 566 -5.67 6.74 9.93
N ALA A 567 -4.79 7.00 8.97
CA ALA A 567 -3.61 6.18 8.72
C ALA A 567 -2.62 6.26 9.90
N LEU A 568 -2.40 7.45 10.45
CA LEU A 568 -1.58 7.65 11.65
C LEU A 568 -2.07 6.78 12.82
N GLY A 569 -3.36 6.85 13.17
CA GLY A 569 -3.92 6.10 14.29
C GLY A 569 -3.78 4.59 14.12
N ASN A 570 -3.92 4.10 12.90
CA ASN A 570 -3.72 2.68 12.58
C ASN A 570 -2.25 2.26 12.74
N VAL A 571 -1.32 2.99 12.10
CA VAL A 571 0.10 2.62 12.06
C VAL A 571 0.78 2.88 13.41
N ALA A 572 0.51 4.02 14.04
CA ALA A 572 1.09 4.39 15.33
C ALA A 572 0.73 3.37 16.41
N ASN A 573 -0.51 2.86 16.43
CA ASN A 573 -0.99 1.91 17.42
C ASN A 573 -0.81 0.43 17.01
N ARG A 574 -0.36 0.13 15.79
CA ARG A 574 0.02 -1.24 15.43
C ARG A 574 1.27 -1.64 16.21
N PRO A 575 1.23 -2.73 17.02
CA PRO A 575 2.34 -3.09 17.89
C PRO A 575 3.59 -3.48 17.09
N LEU A 576 4.76 -3.08 17.58
CA LEU A 576 6.06 -3.50 17.03
C LEU A 576 6.39 -4.94 17.40
N GLY A 577 5.87 -5.42 18.55
CA GLY A 577 6.05 -6.77 19.01
C GLY A 577 5.11 -7.07 20.19
N THR A 578 5.21 -8.29 20.73
CA THR A 578 4.34 -8.79 21.81
C THR A 578 5.00 -8.76 23.18
N SER A 579 6.32 -8.47 23.27
CA SER A 579 7.01 -8.39 24.54
C SER A 579 6.58 -7.18 25.37
N ALA A 580 6.68 -7.26 26.69
CA ALA A 580 6.40 -6.11 27.57
C ALA A 580 7.27 -4.88 27.24
N ALA A 581 8.52 -5.10 26.84
CA ALA A 581 9.42 -4.02 26.42
C ALA A 581 8.96 -3.35 25.12
N ASP A 582 8.48 -4.11 24.14
CA ASP A 582 7.93 -3.54 22.89
C ASP A 582 6.69 -2.72 23.18
N GLN A 583 5.78 -3.20 24.03
CA GLN A 583 4.57 -2.49 24.43
C GLN A 583 4.89 -1.18 25.19
N GLN A 584 5.90 -1.18 26.06
CA GLN A 584 6.35 0.02 26.74
C GLN A 584 6.97 1.03 25.78
N ASN A 585 7.77 0.57 24.81
CA ASN A 585 8.33 1.42 23.76
C ASN A 585 7.24 1.99 22.86
N ASP A 586 6.26 1.17 22.44
CA ASP A 586 5.10 1.65 21.67
C ASP A 586 4.33 2.74 22.44
N ALA A 587 4.06 2.52 23.72
CA ALA A 587 3.36 3.49 24.56
C ALA A 587 4.14 4.81 24.72
N LEU A 588 5.45 4.74 24.90
CA LEU A 588 6.29 5.92 25.10
C LEU A 588 6.53 6.70 23.82
N PHE A 589 6.76 6.04 22.69
CA PHE A 589 7.24 6.67 21.47
C PHE A 589 6.23 6.77 20.34
N PHE A 590 5.21 5.90 20.26
CA PHE A 590 4.37 5.80 19.08
C PHE A 590 2.88 5.97 19.33
N ASN A 591 2.32 5.35 20.39
CA ASN A 591 0.88 5.26 20.56
C ASN A 591 0.20 6.65 20.63
N ILE A 592 -0.94 6.72 19.96
CA ILE A 592 -1.90 7.83 20.01
C ILE A 592 -3.15 7.34 20.75
N ASN A 593 -3.44 7.95 21.89
CA ASN A 593 -4.49 7.47 22.80
C ASN A 593 -5.90 7.90 22.39
N LYS A 594 -6.01 9.07 21.73
CA LYS A 594 -7.27 9.65 21.28
C LYS A 594 -7.08 10.32 19.92
N LEU A 595 -8.06 10.19 19.05
CA LEU A 595 -8.10 10.83 17.73
C LEU A 595 -9.39 11.65 17.63
N ALA A 596 -9.26 12.94 17.33
CA ALA A 596 -10.35 13.80 16.91
C ALA A 596 -10.14 14.14 15.43
N LEU A 597 -11.03 13.66 14.58
CA LEU A 597 -10.92 13.79 13.13
C LEU A 597 -12.07 14.66 12.60
N ALA A 598 -11.77 15.91 12.31
CA ALA A 598 -12.75 16.89 11.86
C ALA A 598 -12.76 16.95 10.34
N ASN A 599 -13.93 16.74 9.73
CA ASN A 599 -14.17 16.86 8.28
C ASN A 599 -13.15 16.08 7.42
N PRO A 600 -12.99 14.75 7.60
CA PRO A 600 -11.91 14.00 6.96
C PRO A 600 -12.02 13.89 5.43
N GLY A 601 -13.04 14.46 4.82
CA GLY A 601 -13.34 14.24 3.40
C GLY A 601 -13.92 12.84 3.16
N ALA A 602 -14.72 12.67 2.13
CA ALA A 602 -15.31 11.41 1.73
C ALA A 602 -14.49 10.70 0.64
#